data_9f4ea71372100c997bb3d6bca4b20000
#
_entry.id   9f4ea71372100c997bb3d6bca4b20000
#
_cell.length_a   1.000
_cell.length_b   1.000
_cell.length_c   1.000
_cell.angle_alpha   90.00
_cell.angle_beta   90.00
_cell.angle_gamma   90.00
#
_symmetry.space_group_name_H-M   'P 1'
#
loop_
_entity.id
_entity.type
_entity.pdbx_description
1 polymer ?
#
loop_
_entity_poly.entity_id
_entity_poly.type
_entity_poly.pdbx_seq_one_letter_code
_entity_poly.pdbx_strand_id
1 'polypeptide(L)'
;MKLLVTGATGLIGKNLITHAKQRRISIHFLTTRKGECINSDGLKGFFWNPEQDEIDDSCFEGVDILIHLAGANISKPWTTKNKEVILDSRLNSTRLLKKTLDRLNIKMKSICCAGAIGIYPNSIDDIHEENSPLLQENFLQKVTYAWEQESEAL
;
A
#
# COMPACT_ATOMS: atom_id res chain seq x y z
N MET A 1 -18.19 -4.62 8.96
CA MET A 1 -16.96 -4.67 8.14
C MET A 1 -16.13 -3.44 8.43
N LYS A 2 -14.85 -3.61 8.70
CA LYS A 2 -13.91 -2.53 8.95
C LYS A 2 -12.67 -2.71 8.06
N LEU A 3 -12.23 -1.65 7.42
CA LEU A 3 -11.07 -1.62 6.54
C LEU A 3 -9.87 -0.99 7.25
N LEU A 4 -8.66 -1.49 7.00
CA LEU A 4 -7.42 -0.77 7.25
C LEU A 4 -6.86 -0.31 5.91
N VAL A 5 -6.65 1.00 5.75
CA VAL A 5 -6.22 1.59 4.48
C VAL A 5 -4.88 2.29 4.66
N THR A 6 -3.88 1.93 3.87
CA THR A 6 -2.67 2.73 3.71
C THR A 6 -2.78 3.62 2.48
N GLY A 7 -2.06 4.75 2.43
CA GLY A 7 -2.18 5.67 1.30
C GLY A 7 -3.54 6.38 1.21
N ALA A 8 -4.24 6.52 2.31
CA ALA A 8 -5.59 7.09 2.45
C ALA A 8 -5.71 8.52 1.87
N THR A 9 -4.64 9.29 1.87
CA THR A 9 -4.60 10.69 1.35
C THR A 9 -4.27 10.78 -0.13
N GLY A 10 -3.93 9.66 -0.78
CA GLY A 10 -3.67 9.57 -2.20
C GLY A 10 -4.95 9.65 -3.05
N LEU A 11 -4.79 9.66 -4.38
CA LEU A 11 -5.90 9.76 -5.34
C LEU A 11 -6.92 8.63 -5.14
N ILE A 12 -6.47 7.39 -5.13
CA ILE A 12 -7.34 6.21 -4.95
C ILE A 12 -7.88 6.17 -3.52
N GLY A 13 -7.03 6.39 -2.51
CA GLY A 13 -7.41 6.33 -1.09
C GLY A 13 -8.52 7.30 -0.72
N LYS A 14 -8.48 8.55 -1.20
CA LYS A 14 -9.55 9.54 -0.96
C LYS A 14 -10.89 9.10 -1.53
N ASN A 15 -10.89 8.59 -2.76
CA ASN A 15 -12.11 8.08 -3.39
C ASN A 15 -12.65 6.86 -2.64
N LEU A 16 -11.77 5.92 -2.28
CA LEU A 16 -12.14 4.74 -1.48
C LEU A 16 -12.81 5.14 -0.16
N ILE A 17 -12.21 6.08 0.58
CA ILE A 17 -12.77 6.59 1.85
C ILE A 17 -14.15 7.21 1.62
N THR A 18 -14.33 8.01 0.59
CA THR A 18 -15.61 8.62 0.25
C THR A 18 -16.68 7.56 0.00
N HIS A 19 -16.39 6.56 -0.81
CA HIS A 19 -17.32 5.46 -1.11
C HIS A 19 -17.62 4.58 0.11
N ALA A 20 -16.61 4.31 0.94
CA ALA A 20 -16.80 3.53 2.16
C ALA A 20 -17.70 4.25 3.17
N LYS A 21 -17.53 5.58 3.35
CA LYS A 21 -18.42 6.40 4.20
C LYS A 21 -19.86 6.34 3.73
N GLN A 22 -20.13 6.47 2.42
CA GLN A 22 -21.48 6.36 1.86
C GLN A 22 -22.14 5.02 2.18
N ARG A 23 -21.35 3.96 2.33
CA ARG A 23 -21.80 2.60 2.67
C ARG A 23 -21.75 2.30 4.16
N ARG A 24 -21.44 3.28 5.01
CA ARG A 24 -21.30 3.14 6.47
C ARG A 24 -20.26 2.06 6.85
N ILE A 25 -19.19 1.93 6.06
CA ILE A 25 -18.07 1.04 6.34
C ILE A 25 -17.07 1.81 7.21
N SER A 26 -16.71 1.23 8.36
CA SER A 26 -15.69 1.81 9.25
C SER A 26 -14.29 1.69 8.65
N ILE A 27 -13.47 2.72 8.81
CA ILE A 27 -12.13 2.78 8.25
C ILE A 27 -11.12 3.14 9.33
N HIS A 28 -10.11 2.30 9.49
CA HIS A 28 -8.83 2.66 10.04
C HIS A 28 -7.89 3.05 8.90
N PHE A 29 -7.07 4.07 9.08
CA PHE A 29 -6.06 4.42 8.08
C PHE A 29 -4.71 4.72 8.72
N LEU A 30 -3.64 4.42 7.99
CA LEU A 30 -2.27 4.69 8.42
C LEU A 30 -1.78 6.01 7.83
N THR A 31 -1.13 6.82 8.67
CA THR A 31 -0.53 8.10 8.29
C THR A 31 0.86 8.25 8.89
N THR A 32 1.79 8.84 8.15
CA THR A 32 3.14 9.20 8.64
C THR A 32 3.17 10.55 9.38
N ARG A 33 2.03 11.24 9.48
CA ARG A 33 1.90 12.55 10.13
C ARG A 33 1.32 12.39 11.52
N LYS A 34 2.15 12.59 12.56
CA LYS A 34 1.77 12.43 13.98
C LYS A 34 0.56 13.27 14.43
N GLY A 35 0.24 14.37 13.77
CA GLY A 35 -0.90 15.25 14.11
C GLY A 35 -2.20 14.94 13.37
N GLU A 36 -2.22 14.01 12.44
CA GLU A 36 -3.39 13.70 11.59
C GLU A 36 -4.14 12.42 11.99
N CYS A 37 -3.99 11.99 13.25
CA CYS A 37 -4.80 10.90 13.81
C CYS A 37 -6.23 11.39 14.06
N ILE A 38 -7.01 11.48 12.99
CA ILE A 38 -8.41 11.94 13.02
C ILE A 38 -9.27 10.80 13.57
N ASN A 39 -10.20 11.13 14.47
CA ASN A 39 -11.21 10.20 14.93
C ASN A 39 -12.59 10.86 14.74
N SER A 40 -13.23 10.60 13.60
CA SER A 40 -14.55 11.14 13.27
C SER A 40 -15.30 10.23 12.30
N ASP A 41 -16.62 10.10 12.49
CA ASP A 41 -17.57 9.48 11.56
C ASP A 41 -17.14 8.11 10.99
N GLY A 42 -16.63 7.21 11.85
CA GLY A 42 -16.18 5.90 11.43
C GLY A 42 -14.82 5.88 10.71
N LEU A 43 -14.10 7.01 10.73
CA LEU A 43 -12.74 7.15 10.21
C LEU A 43 -11.76 7.40 11.36
N LYS A 44 -10.80 6.50 11.57
CA LYS A 44 -9.79 6.61 12.62
C LYS A 44 -8.40 6.48 12.04
N GLY A 45 -7.54 7.47 12.28
CA GLY A 45 -6.16 7.51 11.83
C GLY A 45 -5.19 6.99 12.89
N PHE A 46 -4.15 6.29 12.44
CA PHE A 46 -3.09 5.75 13.28
C PHE A 46 -1.73 6.11 12.69
N PHE A 47 -0.79 6.39 13.57
CA PHE A 47 0.57 6.69 13.14
C PHE A 47 1.32 5.42 12.72
N TRP A 48 2.10 5.54 11.66
CA TRP A 48 3.12 4.59 11.28
C TRP A 48 4.33 5.28 10.63
N ASN A 49 5.47 4.61 10.67
CA ASN A 49 6.69 5.04 10.00
C ASN A 49 7.45 3.82 9.45
N PRO A 50 7.21 3.42 8.18
CA PRO A 50 7.87 2.27 7.59
C PRO A 50 9.40 2.37 7.50
N GLU A 51 9.97 3.59 7.49
CA GLU A 51 11.42 3.78 7.46
C GLU A 51 12.07 3.47 8.83
N GLN A 52 11.31 3.58 9.92
CA GLN A 52 11.77 3.33 11.29
C GLN A 52 11.16 2.07 11.91
N ASP A 53 10.46 1.25 11.10
CA ASP A 53 9.79 0.03 11.55
C ASP A 53 8.76 0.28 12.67
N GLU A 54 8.10 1.45 12.66
CA GLU A 54 7.11 1.88 13.66
C GLU A 54 5.68 1.77 13.12
N ILE A 55 4.78 1.17 13.90
CA ILE A 55 3.35 1.13 13.61
C ILE A 55 2.57 1.05 14.93
N ASP A 56 1.44 1.74 15.01
CA ASP A 56 0.50 1.62 16.13
C ASP A 56 -0.34 0.35 15.92
N ASP A 57 -0.09 -0.69 16.72
CA ASP A 57 -0.73 -2.00 16.63
C ASP A 57 -2.25 -1.94 16.76
N SER A 58 -2.78 -0.95 17.47
CA SER A 58 -4.22 -0.78 17.63
C SER A 58 -4.95 -0.45 16.33
N CYS A 59 -4.21 -0.11 15.26
CA CYS A 59 -4.79 0.06 13.93
C CYS A 59 -5.48 -1.20 13.39
N PHE A 60 -5.10 -2.38 13.87
CA PHE A 60 -5.65 -3.67 13.44
C PHE A 60 -6.90 -4.11 14.22
N GLU A 61 -7.29 -3.40 15.28
CA GLU A 61 -8.42 -3.78 16.14
C GLU A 61 -9.74 -3.87 15.37
N GLY A 62 -10.26 -5.08 15.23
CA GLY A 62 -11.54 -5.38 14.56
C GLY A 62 -11.53 -5.13 13.06
N VAL A 63 -10.36 -5.06 12.44
CA VAL A 63 -10.20 -4.93 10.98
C VAL A 63 -10.47 -6.27 10.31
N ASP A 64 -11.24 -6.22 9.24
CA ASP A 64 -11.56 -7.38 8.41
C ASP A 64 -10.65 -7.46 7.17
N ILE A 65 -10.38 -6.32 6.54
CA ILE A 65 -9.72 -6.23 5.24
C ILE A 65 -8.62 -5.15 5.28
N LEU A 66 -7.44 -5.50 4.77
CA LEU A 66 -6.35 -4.58 4.54
C LEU A 66 -6.32 -4.12 3.08
N ILE A 67 -6.28 -2.80 2.84
CA ILE A 67 -6.10 -2.20 1.51
C ILE A 67 -4.81 -1.40 1.51
N HIS A 68 -3.80 -1.91 0.82
CA HIS A 68 -2.45 -1.34 0.81
C HIS A 68 -2.20 -0.54 -0.47
N LEU A 69 -2.26 0.81 -0.35
CA LEU A 69 -2.09 1.75 -1.47
C LEU A 69 -0.89 2.70 -1.25
N ALA A 70 -0.15 2.55 -0.15
CA ALA A 70 0.95 3.44 0.18
C ALA A 70 2.14 3.25 -0.77
N GLY A 71 2.73 4.36 -1.18
CA GLY A 71 3.95 4.40 -1.97
C GLY A 71 4.32 5.84 -2.28
N ALA A 72 5.61 6.13 -2.40
CA ALA A 72 6.09 7.44 -2.79
C ALA A 72 5.66 7.79 -4.22
N ASN A 73 5.44 9.07 -4.46
CA ASN A 73 5.01 9.58 -5.75
C ASN A 73 6.09 9.36 -6.83
N ILE A 74 5.72 8.68 -7.91
CA ILE A 74 6.60 8.37 -9.04
C ILE A 74 6.77 9.54 -10.03
N SER A 75 5.99 10.62 -9.90
CA SER A 75 6.05 11.77 -10.81
C SER A 75 7.24 12.71 -10.56
N LYS A 76 8.02 12.48 -9.51
CA LYS A 76 9.26 13.24 -9.25
C LYS A 76 10.35 12.85 -10.25
N PRO A 77 11.30 13.76 -10.56
CA PRO A 77 12.46 13.41 -11.40
C PRO A 77 13.18 12.16 -10.87
N TRP A 78 13.54 11.23 -11.74
CA TRP A 78 14.11 9.93 -11.37
C TRP A 78 15.62 10.01 -11.12
N THR A 79 16.03 10.87 -10.20
CA THR A 79 17.39 10.86 -9.65
C THR A 79 17.64 9.56 -8.89
N THR A 80 18.88 9.18 -8.65
CA THR A 80 19.25 8.01 -7.85
C THR A 80 18.50 7.99 -6.52
N LYS A 81 18.54 9.10 -5.79
CA LYS A 81 17.86 9.26 -4.50
C LYS A 81 16.33 9.06 -4.61
N ASN A 82 15.68 9.65 -5.63
CA ASN A 82 14.23 9.51 -5.78
C ASN A 82 13.84 8.09 -6.18
N LYS A 83 14.67 7.39 -6.97
CA LYS A 83 14.47 5.98 -7.32
C LYS A 83 14.52 5.08 -6.08
N GLU A 84 15.49 5.29 -5.20
CA GLU A 84 15.58 4.60 -3.91
C GLU A 84 14.32 4.84 -3.08
N VAL A 85 13.92 6.10 -2.88
CA VAL A 85 12.70 6.44 -2.13
C VAL A 85 11.45 5.78 -2.73
N ILE A 86 11.33 5.73 -4.06
CA ILE A 86 10.19 5.09 -4.73
C ILE A 86 10.16 3.57 -4.44
N LEU A 87 11.29 2.89 -4.50
CA LEU A 87 11.41 1.46 -4.21
C LEU A 87 11.18 1.19 -2.72
N ASP A 88 11.97 1.83 -1.86
CA ASP A 88 11.98 1.57 -0.42
C ASP A 88 10.63 1.86 0.24
N SER A 89 9.94 2.91 -0.19
CA SER A 89 8.61 3.24 0.35
C SER A 89 7.60 2.10 0.17
N ARG A 90 7.72 1.32 -0.91
CA ARG A 90 6.85 0.18 -1.20
C ARG A 90 7.29 -1.05 -0.42
N LEU A 91 8.56 -1.40 -0.50
CA LEU A 91 9.09 -2.59 0.18
C LEU A 91 8.97 -2.46 1.70
N ASN A 92 9.42 -1.35 2.28
CA ASN A 92 9.40 -1.17 3.73
C ASN A 92 7.97 -1.13 4.29
N SER A 93 7.04 -0.48 3.57
CA SER A 93 5.63 -0.45 4.01
C SER A 93 4.99 -1.83 3.98
N THR A 94 5.24 -2.62 2.95
CA THR A 94 4.72 -3.99 2.83
C THR A 94 5.32 -4.91 3.90
N ARG A 95 6.64 -4.84 4.08
CA ARG A 95 7.36 -5.62 5.10
C ARG A 95 6.91 -5.32 6.52
N LEU A 96 6.71 -4.03 6.84
CA LEU A 96 6.22 -3.63 8.16
C LEU A 96 4.83 -4.19 8.42
N LEU A 97 3.91 -4.13 7.44
CA LEU A 97 2.58 -4.71 7.56
C LEU A 97 2.66 -6.23 7.80
N LYS A 98 3.42 -6.95 6.96
CA LYS A 98 3.62 -8.39 7.11
C LYS A 98 4.18 -8.75 8.48
N LYS A 99 5.30 -8.14 8.86
CA LYS A 99 5.94 -8.37 10.17
C LYS A 99 4.97 -8.15 11.33
N THR A 100 4.12 -7.12 11.22
CA THR A 100 3.15 -6.82 12.28
C THR A 100 2.01 -7.81 12.31
N LEU A 101 1.45 -8.21 11.17
CA LEU A 101 0.43 -9.26 11.08
C LEU A 101 0.94 -10.57 11.65
N ASP A 102 2.16 -10.98 11.30
CA ASP A 102 2.80 -12.20 11.80
C ASP A 102 3.02 -12.11 13.32
N ARG A 103 3.58 -11.01 13.82
CA ARG A 103 3.85 -10.80 15.26
C ARG A 103 2.58 -10.81 16.10
N LEU A 104 1.50 -10.23 15.61
CA LEU A 104 0.21 -10.18 16.29
C LEU A 104 -0.66 -11.42 16.02
N ASN A 105 -0.20 -12.34 15.18
CA ASN A 105 -0.94 -13.53 14.74
C ASN A 105 -2.32 -13.18 14.18
N ILE A 106 -2.40 -12.10 13.39
CA ILE A 106 -3.65 -11.60 12.79
C ILE A 106 -3.83 -12.23 11.42
N LYS A 107 -5.00 -12.83 11.20
CA LYS A 107 -5.44 -13.33 9.88
C LYS A 107 -6.51 -12.39 9.32
N MET A 108 -6.17 -11.67 8.27
CA MET A 108 -7.14 -10.84 7.54
C MET A 108 -8.09 -11.72 6.72
N LYS A 109 -9.34 -11.29 6.56
CA LYS A 109 -10.29 -11.95 5.65
C LYS A 109 -9.87 -11.77 4.19
N SER A 110 -9.26 -10.63 3.88
CA SER A 110 -8.70 -10.33 2.56
C SER A 110 -7.64 -9.23 2.67
N ILE A 111 -6.65 -9.31 1.81
CA ILE A 111 -5.65 -8.27 1.61
C ILE A 111 -5.68 -7.87 0.14
N CYS A 112 -5.75 -6.57 -0.13
CA CYS A 112 -5.71 -6.01 -1.48
C CYS A 112 -4.54 -5.04 -1.57
N CYS A 113 -3.53 -5.39 -2.36
CA CYS A 113 -2.38 -4.54 -2.62
C CYS A 113 -2.50 -3.87 -3.99
N ALA A 114 -2.06 -2.62 -4.08
CA ALA A 114 -1.90 -1.98 -5.37
C ALA A 114 -0.71 -2.61 -6.13
N GLY A 115 -0.84 -2.75 -7.43
CA GLY A 115 0.21 -3.10 -8.37
C GLY A 115 0.28 -2.05 -9.49
N ALA A 116 1.04 -2.32 -10.53
CA ALA A 116 1.15 -1.42 -11.67
C ALA A 116 1.41 -2.17 -12.98
N ILE A 117 0.76 -1.72 -14.07
CA ILE A 117 0.98 -2.26 -15.43
C ILE A 117 2.42 -2.07 -15.93
N GLY A 118 3.19 -1.20 -15.28
CA GLY A 118 4.60 -0.96 -15.60
C GLY A 118 5.52 -2.18 -15.41
N ILE A 119 4.99 -3.31 -14.92
CA ILE A 119 5.70 -4.59 -14.87
C ILE A 119 5.90 -5.22 -16.24
N TYR A 120 5.00 -4.93 -17.18
CA TYR A 120 5.06 -5.48 -18.54
C TYR A 120 5.99 -4.68 -19.45
N PRO A 121 6.54 -5.31 -20.53
CA PRO A 121 7.27 -4.61 -21.57
C PRO A 121 6.41 -3.54 -22.26
N ASN A 122 7.06 -2.49 -22.75
CA ASN A 122 6.38 -1.54 -23.63
C ASN A 122 6.18 -2.18 -25.00
N SER A 123 4.94 -2.38 -25.39
CA SER A 123 4.57 -2.83 -26.73
C SER A 123 3.29 -2.11 -27.17
N ILE A 124 3.15 -1.91 -28.48
CA ILE A 124 1.93 -1.37 -29.10
C ILE A 124 1.07 -2.51 -29.65
N ASP A 125 1.70 -3.64 -29.96
CA ASP A 125 1.08 -4.75 -30.68
C ASP A 125 0.78 -5.94 -29.77
N ASP A 126 1.50 -6.08 -28.64
CA ASP A 126 1.35 -7.23 -27.75
C ASP A 126 0.26 -7.00 -26.72
N ILE A 127 -0.56 -8.02 -26.52
CA ILE A 127 -1.49 -8.09 -25.38
C ILE A 127 -0.78 -8.79 -24.23
N HIS A 128 -0.73 -8.12 -23.09
CA HIS A 128 -0.15 -8.69 -21.87
C HIS A 128 -1.25 -9.19 -20.94
N GLU A 129 -1.05 -10.40 -20.43
CA GLU A 129 -1.90 -11.07 -19.46
C GLU A 129 -1.09 -11.37 -18.19
N GLU A 130 -1.74 -11.85 -17.13
CA GLU A 130 -1.09 -12.18 -15.85
C GLU A 130 0.04 -13.22 -15.98
N ASN A 131 -0.04 -14.07 -17.00
CA ASN A 131 0.97 -15.11 -17.29
C ASN A 131 2.05 -14.65 -18.29
N SER A 132 2.00 -13.40 -18.74
CA SER A 132 3.00 -12.90 -19.71
C SER A 132 4.38 -12.84 -19.05
N PRO A 133 5.47 -13.09 -19.82
CA PRO A 133 6.83 -12.99 -19.30
C PRO A 133 7.10 -11.60 -18.75
N LEU A 134 7.65 -11.53 -17.53
CA LEU A 134 8.03 -10.30 -16.88
C LEU A 134 9.48 -9.98 -17.17
N LEU A 135 9.74 -8.77 -17.63
CA LEU A 135 11.09 -8.25 -17.86
C LEU A 135 11.47 -7.26 -16.76
N GLN A 136 12.75 -7.18 -16.43
CA GLN A 136 13.26 -6.24 -15.44
C GLN A 136 14.33 -5.33 -16.08
N GLU A 137 14.06 -4.83 -17.25
CA GLU A 137 14.99 -4.03 -18.04
C GLU A 137 15.05 -2.57 -17.58
N ASN A 138 13.90 -2.01 -17.23
CA ASN A 138 13.80 -0.62 -16.79
C ASN A 138 13.47 -0.47 -15.31
N PHE A 139 13.55 0.77 -14.83
CA PHE A 139 13.34 1.07 -13.41
C PHE A 139 11.93 0.71 -12.92
N LEU A 140 10.89 1.02 -13.70
CA LEU A 140 9.51 0.75 -13.27
C LEU A 140 9.22 -0.74 -13.20
N GLN A 141 9.71 -1.52 -14.15
CA GLN A 141 9.60 -2.98 -14.12
C GLN A 141 10.24 -3.56 -12.86
N LYS A 142 11.47 -3.12 -12.54
CA LYS A 142 12.18 -3.57 -11.33
C LYS A 142 11.41 -3.22 -10.05
N VAL A 143 10.89 -1.98 -9.97
CA VAL A 143 10.12 -1.53 -8.80
C VAL A 143 8.83 -2.34 -8.66
N THR A 144 8.07 -2.51 -9.75
CA THR A 144 6.78 -3.21 -9.70
C THR A 144 6.98 -4.68 -9.38
N TYR A 145 7.97 -5.33 -10.01
CA TYR A 145 8.31 -6.72 -9.73
C TYR A 145 8.66 -6.93 -8.25
N ALA A 146 9.59 -6.13 -7.71
CA ALA A 146 9.99 -6.25 -6.30
C ALA A 146 8.82 -5.97 -5.35
N TRP A 147 7.96 -5.02 -5.70
CA TRP A 147 6.76 -4.70 -4.91
C TRP A 147 5.74 -5.83 -4.90
N GLU A 148 5.47 -6.45 -6.04
CA GLU A 148 4.55 -7.59 -6.15
C GLU A 148 5.06 -8.80 -5.37
N GLN A 149 6.36 -9.12 -5.47
CA GLN A 149 6.97 -10.20 -4.68
C GLN A 149 6.81 -9.99 -3.16
N GLU A 150 6.97 -8.76 -2.67
CA GLU A 150 6.70 -8.48 -1.24
C GLU A 150 5.21 -8.56 -0.91
N SER A 151 4.34 -8.17 -1.84
CA SER A 151 2.89 -8.19 -1.64
C SER A 151 2.30 -9.60 -1.63
N GLU A 152 2.86 -10.53 -2.41
CA GLU A 152 2.49 -11.95 -2.39
C GLU A 152 2.79 -12.63 -1.05
N ALA A 153 3.72 -12.08 -0.29
CA ALA A 153 4.09 -12.59 1.02
C ALA A 153 3.16 -12.13 2.16
N LEU A 154 2.25 -11.15 1.92
CA LEU A 154 1.25 -10.68 2.88
C LEU A 154 0.10 -11.66 3.00
#